data_3232ac70f70ac3fe3d1b56709b53bd0d
#
_entry.id   3232ac70f70ac3fe3d1b56709b53bd0d
#
_cell.length_a   1.000
_cell.length_b   1.000
_cell.length_c   1.000
_cell.angle_alpha   90.00
_cell.angle_beta   90.00
_cell.angle_gamma   90.00
#
_symmetry.space_group_name_H-M   'P 1'
#
loop_
_entity.id
_entity.type
_entity.pdbx_description
1 polymer ?
#
loop_
_entity_poly.entity_id
_entity_poly.type
_entity_poly.pdbx_seq_one_letter_code
_entity_poly.pdbx_strand_id
1 'polypeptide(L)'
;MALLSVIIPFGLSKERPYIEERVIEKAKYFKSDENIEFIFVEGYSSKNHELKNFIQANHHIYLKDMEQKAFSQGKCRNLGASCAHSNVLLFLDVDCYISLDNFEKILKLIQIKNIAQNINALIVLPVVYLNKEANEKLKQYDEEFWDILIQEDLFIAKNTWVKFFSPSSTSSIVINKHQFLRLGGNDENFIGHGYEDFDLFARILKACVSFEKMPTNLSYDARNWNFFNFKGFRSWFSLLGYEACFYGIYIYHFYHIEPNQNAYMQNKDKNHQLFYKHLKNIKKHDLKPLQVFKAKGEKVLMLFKDQNYDFKDISVYVGEIIYKNISDFFIAKELKYELLLDFLQQEKITKIFLDASI
;
A
#
# COMPACT_ATOMS: atom_id res chain seq x y z
N MET A 1 -18.61 5.32 3.31
CA MET A 1 -17.23 5.32 2.72
C MET A 1 -16.44 4.35 3.58
N ALA A 2 -15.84 3.34 2.98
CA ALA A 2 -15.08 2.33 3.70
C ALA A 2 -14.01 2.96 4.61
N LEU A 3 -13.76 2.32 5.76
CA LEU A 3 -12.72 2.76 6.70
C LEU A 3 -11.32 2.36 6.22
N LEU A 4 -11.24 1.29 5.41
CA LEU A 4 -9.98 0.71 4.95
C LEU A 4 -10.10 0.20 3.51
N SER A 5 -9.13 0.54 2.65
CA SER A 5 -8.96 -0.07 1.33
C SER A 5 -7.75 -1.01 1.37
N VAL A 6 -7.98 -2.29 1.12
CA VAL A 6 -6.94 -3.33 1.05
C VAL A 6 -6.56 -3.56 -0.40
N ILE A 7 -5.31 -3.31 -0.76
CA ILE A 7 -4.80 -3.43 -2.12
C ILE A 7 -3.99 -4.70 -2.24
N ILE A 8 -4.41 -5.59 -3.15
CA ILE A 8 -3.82 -6.91 -3.36
C ILE A 8 -3.25 -7.00 -4.78
N PRO A 9 -1.95 -6.76 -4.97
CA PRO A 9 -1.29 -6.90 -6.27
C PRO A 9 -1.09 -8.37 -6.62
N PHE A 10 -1.30 -8.73 -7.89
CA PHE A 10 -0.99 -10.06 -8.40
C PHE A 10 -0.62 -10.03 -9.88
N GLY A 11 0.08 -11.08 -10.33
CA GLY A 11 0.42 -11.29 -11.74
C GLY A 11 0.58 -12.79 -12.00
N LEU A 12 -0.06 -13.27 -13.06
CA LEU A 12 -0.08 -14.70 -13.39
C LEU A 12 1.04 -15.09 -14.34
N SER A 13 1.69 -16.20 -14.03
CA SER A 13 2.67 -16.81 -14.91
C SER A 13 2.62 -18.34 -14.83
N LYS A 14 3.22 -19.00 -15.81
CA LYS A 14 3.32 -20.46 -15.83
C LYS A 14 4.22 -20.97 -14.70
N GLU A 15 5.22 -20.20 -14.33
CA GLU A 15 6.21 -20.54 -13.29
C GLU A 15 5.63 -20.48 -11.89
N ARG A 16 4.54 -19.69 -11.71
CA ARG A 16 3.86 -19.51 -10.42
C ARG A 16 2.35 -19.83 -10.54
N PRO A 17 1.97 -21.07 -10.85
CA PRO A 17 0.57 -21.43 -11.09
C PRO A 17 -0.33 -21.26 -9.86
N TYR A 18 0.26 -21.35 -8.66
CA TYR A 18 -0.45 -21.22 -7.38
C TYR A 18 -1.02 -19.81 -7.12
N ILE A 19 -0.57 -18.78 -7.83
CA ILE A 19 -1.09 -17.40 -7.63
C ILE A 19 -2.57 -17.32 -7.98
N GLU A 20 -3.00 -17.99 -9.04
CA GLU A 20 -4.43 -18.00 -9.45
C GLU A 20 -5.31 -18.59 -8.35
N GLU A 21 -4.91 -19.72 -7.78
CA GLU A 21 -5.61 -20.36 -6.65
C GLU A 21 -5.70 -19.41 -5.45
N ARG A 22 -4.59 -18.76 -5.09
CA ARG A 22 -4.57 -17.82 -3.96
C ARG A 22 -5.43 -16.58 -4.17
N VAL A 23 -5.52 -16.07 -5.41
CA VAL A 23 -6.45 -14.98 -5.72
C VAL A 23 -7.89 -15.44 -5.54
N ILE A 24 -8.23 -16.65 -6.00
CA ILE A 24 -9.56 -17.24 -5.84
C ILE A 24 -9.90 -17.46 -4.36
N GLU A 25 -8.97 -18.05 -3.59
CA GLU A 25 -9.15 -18.28 -2.15
C GLU A 25 -9.40 -16.96 -1.41
N LYS A 26 -8.58 -15.93 -1.67
CA LYS A 26 -8.75 -14.60 -1.06
C LYS A 26 -10.06 -13.91 -1.45
N ALA A 27 -10.44 -13.97 -2.73
CA ALA A 27 -11.68 -13.37 -3.18
C ALA A 27 -12.93 -14.06 -2.61
N LYS A 28 -12.84 -15.33 -2.23
CA LYS A 28 -13.91 -16.05 -1.50
C LYS A 28 -13.92 -15.74 -0.01
N TYR A 29 -12.73 -15.66 0.59
CA TYR A 29 -12.56 -15.53 2.02
C TYR A 29 -12.89 -14.12 2.50
N PHE A 30 -12.34 -13.10 1.84
CA PHE A 30 -12.58 -11.72 2.20
C PHE A 30 -13.98 -11.26 1.78
N LYS A 31 -14.54 -10.34 2.54
CA LYS A 31 -15.84 -9.71 2.26
C LYS A 31 -15.65 -8.21 2.20
N SER A 32 -15.95 -7.61 1.05
CA SER A 32 -16.09 -6.15 0.96
C SER A 32 -17.42 -5.75 1.60
N ASP A 33 -17.39 -4.76 2.47
CA ASP A 33 -18.54 -4.21 3.18
C ASP A 33 -18.42 -2.69 3.34
N GLU A 34 -19.19 -2.11 4.24
CA GLU A 34 -19.14 -0.67 4.52
C GLU A 34 -17.86 -0.22 5.20
N ASN A 35 -17.10 -1.14 5.82
CA ASN A 35 -15.87 -0.85 6.56
C ASN A 35 -14.62 -1.17 5.75
N ILE A 36 -14.63 -2.23 4.94
CA ILE A 36 -13.45 -2.68 4.20
C ILE A 36 -13.80 -2.92 2.73
N GLU A 37 -13.03 -2.34 1.84
CA GLU A 37 -13.03 -2.70 0.43
C GLU A 37 -11.74 -3.42 0.04
N PHE A 38 -11.85 -4.42 -0.83
CA PHE A 38 -10.71 -5.14 -1.38
C PHE A 38 -10.54 -4.81 -2.85
N ILE A 39 -9.32 -4.40 -3.20
CA ILE A 39 -8.93 -3.99 -4.56
C ILE A 39 -7.87 -4.94 -5.06
N PHE A 40 -8.25 -5.84 -5.94
CA PHE A 40 -7.34 -6.77 -6.61
C PHE A 40 -6.77 -6.09 -7.85
N VAL A 41 -5.45 -5.97 -7.90
CA VAL A 41 -4.76 -5.27 -8.98
C VAL A 41 -3.89 -6.23 -9.76
N GLU A 42 -4.33 -6.56 -10.98
CA GLU A 42 -3.54 -7.37 -11.90
C GLU A 42 -2.48 -6.50 -12.58
N GLY A 43 -1.22 -6.86 -12.37
CA GLY A 43 -0.10 -6.38 -13.15
C GLY A 43 0.11 -7.22 -14.41
N TYR A 44 1.36 -7.30 -14.86
CA TYR A 44 1.69 -8.14 -16.00
C TYR A 44 1.39 -9.61 -15.75
N SER A 45 0.58 -10.21 -16.63
CA SER A 45 0.27 -11.63 -16.63
C SER A 45 0.63 -12.23 -17.99
N SER A 46 1.39 -13.33 -17.98
CA SER A 46 1.74 -14.09 -19.20
C SER A 46 0.75 -15.22 -19.50
N LYS A 47 -0.31 -15.35 -18.68
CA LYS A 47 -1.35 -16.36 -18.78
C LYS A 47 -2.72 -15.68 -18.90
N ASN A 48 -3.56 -16.16 -19.81
CA ASN A 48 -4.97 -15.76 -19.88
C ASN A 48 -5.77 -16.44 -18.77
N HIS A 49 -6.77 -15.75 -18.23
CA HIS A 49 -7.60 -16.21 -17.12
C HIS A 49 -8.93 -15.44 -17.03
N GLU A 50 -9.88 -15.97 -16.24
CA GLU A 50 -11.21 -15.39 -16.02
C GLU A 50 -11.36 -14.73 -14.61
N LEU A 51 -10.27 -14.41 -13.93
CA LEU A 51 -10.29 -13.91 -12.55
C LEU A 51 -11.07 -12.60 -12.39
N LYS A 52 -11.11 -11.74 -13.42
CA LYS A 52 -11.87 -10.50 -13.37
C LYS A 52 -13.33 -10.73 -12.98
N ASN A 53 -14.01 -11.61 -13.72
CA ASN A 53 -15.43 -11.90 -13.48
C ASN A 53 -15.64 -12.52 -12.11
N PHE A 54 -14.71 -13.40 -11.71
CA PHE A 54 -14.76 -14.07 -10.41
C PHE A 54 -14.60 -13.08 -9.25
N ILE A 55 -13.60 -12.18 -9.32
CA ILE A 55 -13.35 -11.15 -8.30
C ILE A 55 -14.55 -10.21 -8.18
N GLN A 56 -15.10 -9.75 -9.30
CA GLN A 56 -16.25 -8.87 -9.32
C GLN A 56 -17.55 -9.54 -8.83
N ALA A 57 -17.75 -10.84 -9.12
CA ALA A 57 -18.87 -11.62 -8.59
C ALA A 57 -18.81 -11.79 -7.06
N ASN A 58 -17.64 -11.68 -6.44
CA ASN A 58 -17.45 -11.64 -5.00
C ASN A 58 -17.48 -10.20 -4.42
N HIS A 59 -17.99 -9.24 -5.18
CA HIS A 59 -18.15 -7.84 -4.77
C HIS A 59 -16.85 -7.09 -4.47
N HIS A 60 -15.74 -7.50 -5.09
CA HIS A 60 -14.46 -6.81 -4.97
C HIS A 60 -14.16 -5.96 -6.22
N ILE A 61 -13.28 -4.99 -6.04
CA ILE A 61 -12.80 -4.15 -7.13
C ILE A 61 -11.67 -4.89 -7.85
N TYR A 62 -11.78 -4.98 -9.17
CA TYR A 62 -10.72 -5.49 -10.03
C TYR A 62 -10.17 -4.39 -10.91
N LEU A 63 -8.85 -4.24 -10.89
CA LEU A 63 -8.09 -3.32 -11.74
C LEU A 63 -7.02 -4.10 -12.51
N LYS A 64 -6.69 -3.61 -13.71
CA LYS A 64 -5.60 -4.17 -14.52
C LYS A 64 -4.70 -3.06 -15.03
N ASP A 65 -3.39 -3.21 -14.82
CA ASP A 65 -2.41 -2.35 -15.46
C ASP A 65 -2.07 -2.88 -16.86
N MET A 66 -2.55 -2.17 -17.87
CA MET A 66 -2.35 -2.52 -19.28
C MET A 66 -0.99 -2.11 -19.84
N GLU A 67 -0.22 -1.32 -19.10
CA GLU A 67 1.05 -0.75 -19.56
C GLU A 67 2.27 -1.56 -19.13
N GLN A 68 2.10 -2.51 -18.21
CA GLN A 68 3.23 -3.30 -17.72
C GLN A 68 3.71 -4.32 -18.75
N LYS A 69 5.03 -4.33 -18.96
CA LYS A 69 5.73 -5.38 -19.71
C LYS A 69 6.38 -6.43 -18.80
N ALA A 70 6.49 -6.12 -17.51
CA ALA A 70 6.95 -7.01 -16.44
C ALA A 70 6.15 -6.73 -15.18
N PHE A 71 5.97 -7.72 -14.32
CA PHE A 71 5.22 -7.53 -13.09
C PHE A 71 5.96 -6.57 -12.15
N SER A 72 5.26 -5.54 -11.68
CA SER A 72 5.75 -4.58 -10.69
C SER A 72 4.70 -4.42 -9.58
N GLN A 73 5.03 -4.89 -8.39
CA GLN A 73 4.16 -4.72 -7.22
C GLN A 73 3.91 -3.25 -6.90
N GLY A 74 4.97 -2.43 -6.94
CA GLY A 74 4.88 -1.01 -6.65
C GLY A 74 3.89 -0.29 -7.56
N LYS A 75 3.93 -0.58 -8.87
CA LYS A 75 3.00 0.00 -9.84
C LYS A 75 1.56 -0.45 -9.61
N CYS A 76 1.35 -1.73 -9.27
CA CYS A 76 0.02 -2.22 -8.91
C CYS A 76 -0.51 -1.55 -7.64
N ARG A 77 0.33 -1.37 -6.60
CA ARG A 77 -0.06 -0.66 -5.37
C ARG A 77 -0.42 0.80 -5.66
N ASN A 78 0.33 1.47 -6.51
CA ASN A 78 0.03 2.84 -6.96
C ASN A 78 -1.34 2.92 -7.66
N LEU A 79 -1.60 2.02 -8.61
CA LEU A 79 -2.88 1.96 -9.31
C LEU A 79 -4.04 1.69 -8.34
N GLY A 80 -3.90 0.72 -7.44
CA GLY A 80 -4.89 0.42 -6.42
C GLY A 80 -5.17 1.62 -5.51
N ALA A 81 -4.11 2.29 -5.04
CA ALA A 81 -4.23 3.46 -4.19
C ALA A 81 -4.95 4.63 -4.88
N SER A 82 -4.72 4.83 -6.18
CA SER A 82 -5.41 5.89 -6.93
C SER A 82 -6.91 5.66 -7.04
N CYS A 83 -7.35 4.40 -7.06
CA CYS A 83 -8.75 4.01 -7.20
C CYS A 83 -9.44 3.71 -5.85
N ALA A 84 -8.71 3.66 -4.75
CA ALA A 84 -9.24 3.39 -3.42
C ALA A 84 -10.21 4.48 -2.97
N HIS A 85 -11.33 4.09 -2.35
CA HIS A 85 -12.33 5.03 -1.84
C HIS A 85 -12.06 5.46 -0.38
N SER A 86 -11.37 4.60 0.40
CA SER A 86 -11.01 4.94 1.78
C SER A 86 -9.85 5.94 1.85
N ASN A 87 -9.81 6.72 2.94
CA ASN A 87 -8.65 7.55 3.29
C ASN A 87 -7.52 6.75 3.96
N VAL A 88 -7.69 5.44 4.14
CA VAL A 88 -6.70 4.55 4.75
C VAL A 88 -6.43 3.38 3.82
N LEU A 89 -5.17 3.10 3.56
CA LEU A 89 -4.70 2.03 2.69
C LEU A 89 -4.00 0.95 3.51
N LEU A 90 -4.22 -0.31 3.14
CA LEU A 90 -3.40 -1.46 3.52
C LEU A 90 -2.90 -2.14 2.26
N PHE A 91 -1.60 -2.40 2.17
CA PHE A 91 -1.03 -3.25 1.13
C PHE A 91 -0.91 -4.68 1.65
N LEU A 92 -1.44 -5.64 0.89
CA LEU A 92 -1.43 -7.06 1.26
C LEU A 92 -0.99 -7.89 0.06
N ASP A 93 0.14 -8.58 0.21
CA ASP A 93 0.62 -9.46 -0.85
C ASP A 93 -0.29 -10.69 -1.00
N VAL A 94 -0.40 -11.21 -2.22
CA VAL A 94 -1.27 -12.35 -2.52
C VAL A 94 -0.90 -13.60 -1.73
N ASP A 95 0.36 -13.71 -1.31
CA ASP A 95 0.89 -14.81 -0.50
C ASP A 95 0.66 -14.64 1.01
N CYS A 96 0.11 -13.49 1.42
CA CYS A 96 -0.15 -13.15 2.80
C CYS A 96 -1.62 -13.37 3.18
N TYR A 97 -1.84 -13.79 4.42
CA TYR A 97 -3.15 -14.02 5.02
C TYR A 97 -3.29 -13.19 6.30
N ILE A 98 -4.47 -12.65 6.51
CA ILE A 98 -4.87 -11.95 7.74
C ILE A 98 -6.20 -12.56 8.16
N SER A 99 -6.32 -12.97 9.43
CA SER A 99 -7.59 -13.46 9.97
C SER A 99 -8.61 -12.31 10.08
N LEU A 100 -9.90 -12.68 10.11
CA LEU A 100 -10.97 -11.69 10.27
C LEU A 100 -10.86 -10.96 11.61
N ASP A 101 -10.49 -11.68 12.68
CA ASP A 101 -10.21 -11.07 13.99
C ASP A 101 -9.08 -10.03 13.94
N ASN A 102 -8.01 -10.32 13.20
CA ASN A 102 -6.93 -9.37 13.01
C ASN A 102 -7.36 -8.15 12.18
N PHE A 103 -8.27 -8.31 11.21
CA PHE A 103 -8.85 -7.15 10.53
C PHE A 103 -9.65 -6.26 11.48
N GLU A 104 -10.46 -6.83 12.36
CA GLU A 104 -11.19 -6.05 13.38
C GLU A 104 -10.24 -5.29 14.30
N LYS A 105 -9.16 -5.91 14.74
CA LYS A 105 -8.12 -5.25 15.54
C LYS A 105 -7.44 -4.12 14.77
N ILE A 106 -7.15 -4.33 13.48
CA ILE A 106 -6.58 -3.29 12.60
C ILE A 106 -7.56 -2.11 12.48
N LEU A 107 -8.85 -2.35 12.25
CA LEU A 107 -9.85 -1.28 12.18
C LEU A 107 -9.94 -0.47 13.49
N LYS A 108 -9.90 -1.13 14.64
CA LYS A 108 -9.83 -0.46 15.94
C LYS A 108 -8.59 0.42 16.10
N LEU A 109 -7.42 -0.09 15.67
CA LEU A 109 -6.17 0.69 15.70
C LEU A 109 -6.21 1.88 14.73
N ILE A 110 -6.81 1.73 13.55
CA ILE A 110 -7.02 2.84 12.61
C ILE A 110 -7.80 3.97 13.27
N GLN A 111 -8.86 3.64 14.00
CA GLN A 111 -9.68 4.61 14.71
C GLN A 111 -8.91 5.26 15.88
N ILE A 112 -8.24 4.46 16.71
CA ILE A 112 -7.46 4.94 17.87
C ILE A 112 -6.35 5.90 17.43
N LYS A 113 -5.63 5.55 16.35
CA LYS A 113 -4.55 6.38 15.80
C LYS A 113 -5.06 7.50 14.89
N ASN A 114 -6.37 7.53 14.61
CA ASN A 114 -7.02 8.46 13.69
C ASN A 114 -6.32 8.56 12.33
N ILE A 115 -5.95 7.40 11.75
CA ILE A 115 -5.12 7.36 10.53
C ILE A 115 -5.80 8.06 9.36
N ALA A 116 -7.13 8.01 9.27
CA ALA A 116 -7.87 8.65 8.18
C ALA A 116 -7.65 10.18 8.11
N GLN A 117 -7.34 10.83 9.24
CA GLN A 117 -7.13 12.27 9.34
C GLN A 117 -5.71 12.65 9.75
N ASN A 118 -4.95 11.74 10.34
CA ASN A 118 -3.56 11.96 10.75
C ASN A 118 -2.59 11.39 9.72
N ILE A 119 -2.06 12.26 8.87
CA ILE A 119 -1.10 11.89 7.82
C ILE A 119 0.22 11.32 8.37
N ASN A 120 0.53 11.55 9.64
CA ASN A 120 1.75 11.05 10.28
C ASN A 120 1.54 9.70 10.97
N ALA A 121 0.29 9.23 11.13
CA ALA A 121 0.01 7.95 11.75
C ALA A 121 0.14 6.81 10.75
N LEU A 122 0.73 5.70 11.21
CA LEU A 122 0.86 4.47 10.44
C LEU A 122 0.83 3.25 11.36
N ILE A 123 0.59 2.07 10.79
CA ILE A 123 0.76 0.78 11.44
C ILE A 123 1.64 -0.08 10.52
N VAL A 124 2.69 -0.65 11.07
CA VAL A 124 3.51 -1.65 10.39
C VAL A 124 3.05 -3.02 10.87
N LEU A 125 2.73 -3.90 9.94
CA LEU A 125 2.21 -5.22 10.28
C LEU A 125 3.36 -6.25 10.27
N PRO A 126 3.56 -7.00 11.36
CA PRO A 126 4.56 -8.04 11.43
C PRO A 126 4.13 -9.27 10.61
N VAL A 127 5.10 -9.93 9.99
CA VAL A 127 4.85 -11.11 9.16
C VAL A 127 5.53 -12.34 9.72
N VAL A 128 4.76 -13.39 9.88
CA VAL A 128 5.22 -14.73 10.21
C VAL A 128 5.30 -15.54 8.93
N TYR A 129 6.51 -15.89 8.51
CA TYR A 129 6.74 -16.72 7.35
C TYR A 129 6.59 -18.19 7.71
N LEU A 130 5.66 -18.86 7.04
CA LEU A 130 5.37 -20.25 7.28
C LEU A 130 6.31 -21.16 6.49
N ASN A 131 6.55 -22.36 7.00
CA ASN A 131 7.30 -23.38 6.31
C ASN A 131 6.43 -24.12 5.27
N LYS A 132 7.05 -24.98 4.45
CA LYS A 132 6.32 -25.70 3.38
C LYS A 132 5.23 -26.61 3.95
N GLU A 133 5.49 -27.26 5.05
CA GLU A 133 4.59 -28.23 5.66
C GLU A 133 3.35 -27.56 6.27
N ALA A 134 3.49 -26.30 6.72
CA ALA A 134 2.39 -25.53 7.27
C ALA A 134 1.27 -25.32 6.25
N ASN A 135 1.58 -25.11 4.97
CA ASN A 135 0.58 -24.89 3.92
C ASN A 135 -0.40 -26.06 3.78
N GLU A 136 0.07 -27.27 4.00
CA GLU A 136 -0.75 -28.48 3.86
C GLU A 136 -1.45 -28.85 5.17
N LYS A 137 -0.73 -28.73 6.29
CA LYS A 137 -1.23 -29.14 7.59
C LYS A 137 -2.24 -28.15 8.17
N LEU A 138 -2.05 -26.83 7.99
CA LEU A 138 -3.02 -25.84 8.46
C LEU A 138 -4.39 -25.98 7.79
N LYS A 139 -4.43 -26.45 6.53
CA LYS A 139 -5.70 -26.71 5.83
C LYS A 139 -6.54 -27.84 6.47
N GLN A 140 -5.98 -28.61 7.41
CA GLN A 140 -6.70 -29.63 8.17
C GLN A 140 -7.44 -29.06 9.40
N TYR A 141 -7.21 -27.80 9.71
CA TYR A 141 -7.86 -27.07 10.80
C TYR A 141 -8.74 -25.96 10.22
N ASP A 142 -9.82 -25.66 10.93
CA ASP A 142 -10.64 -24.50 10.60
C ASP A 142 -9.80 -23.21 10.75
N GLU A 143 -10.04 -22.25 9.88
CA GLU A 143 -9.23 -21.04 9.81
C GLU A 143 -9.22 -20.23 11.10
N GLU A 144 -10.28 -20.33 11.92
CA GLU A 144 -10.35 -19.70 13.24
C GLU A 144 -9.26 -20.17 14.22
N PHE A 145 -8.71 -21.37 14.03
CA PHE A 145 -7.62 -21.89 14.85
C PHE A 145 -6.23 -21.53 14.37
N TRP A 146 -6.09 -20.99 13.17
CA TRP A 146 -4.76 -20.70 12.61
C TRP A 146 -3.99 -19.68 13.43
N ASP A 147 -4.65 -18.63 13.92
CA ASP A 147 -4.01 -17.62 14.77
C ASP A 147 -3.42 -18.26 16.02
N ILE A 148 -4.18 -19.14 16.70
CA ILE A 148 -3.73 -19.83 17.92
C ILE A 148 -2.53 -20.74 17.62
N LEU A 149 -2.66 -21.59 16.60
CA LEU A 149 -1.63 -22.58 16.24
C LEU A 149 -0.30 -21.93 15.84
N ILE A 150 -0.37 -20.88 15.01
CA ILE A 150 0.82 -20.23 14.49
C ILE A 150 1.46 -19.35 15.57
N GLN A 151 0.67 -18.62 16.35
CA GLN A 151 1.19 -17.75 17.40
C GLN A 151 1.78 -18.57 18.55
N GLU A 152 1.16 -19.69 18.95
CA GLU A 152 1.74 -20.60 19.93
C GLU A 152 3.09 -21.12 19.46
N ASP A 153 3.20 -21.59 18.22
CA ASP A 153 4.45 -22.08 17.64
C ASP A 153 5.53 -20.98 17.60
N LEU A 154 5.13 -19.74 17.27
CA LEU A 154 6.03 -18.58 17.27
C LEU A 154 6.57 -18.29 18.69
N PHE A 155 5.69 -18.28 19.71
CA PHE A 155 6.09 -17.94 21.08
C PHE A 155 6.91 -19.03 21.76
N ILE A 156 6.60 -20.30 21.46
CA ILE A 156 7.32 -21.44 22.03
C ILE A 156 8.59 -21.77 21.22
N ALA A 157 8.72 -21.21 20.01
CA ALA A 157 9.83 -21.44 19.09
C ALA A 157 10.02 -22.93 18.70
N LYS A 158 8.92 -23.69 18.61
CA LYS A 158 8.97 -25.10 18.16
C LYS A 158 9.32 -25.24 16.69
N ASN A 159 9.06 -24.18 15.89
CA ASN A 159 9.27 -24.18 14.43
C ASN A 159 8.50 -25.27 13.69
N THR A 160 7.33 -25.65 14.20
CA THR A 160 6.43 -26.62 13.55
C THR A 160 5.79 -26.02 12.31
N TRP A 161 5.35 -24.76 12.42
CA TRP A 161 4.66 -24.00 11.37
C TRP A 161 5.51 -22.84 10.87
N VAL A 162 6.26 -22.22 11.80
CA VAL A 162 7.00 -20.98 11.58
C VAL A 162 8.38 -21.27 11.01
N LYS A 163 8.70 -20.67 9.86
CA LYS A 163 10.04 -20.67 9.28
C LYS A 163 10.89 -19.54 9.87
N PHE A 164 10.35 -18.33 9.92
CA PHE A 164 10.95 -17.19 10.59
C PHE A 164 9.92 -16.06 10.79
N PHE A 165 10.24 -15.15 11.67
CA PHE A 165 9.44 -14.00 12.01
C PHE A 165 10.11 -12.71 11.54
N SER A 166 9.35 -11.84 10.87
CA SER A 166 9.78 -10.50 10.48
C SER A 166 8.89 -9.45 11.15
N PRO A 167 9.41 -8.71 12.13
CA PRO A 167 8.63 -7.67 12.82
C PRO A 167 8.31 -6.48 11.90
N SER A 168 9.02 -6.33 10.81
CA SER A 168 8.80 -5.25 9.85
C SER A 168 8.68 -5.80 8.45
N SER A 169 7.47 -6.24 8.08
CA SER A 169 7.21 -6.39 6.66
C SER A 169 6.88 -5.02 6.07
N THR A 170 7.82 -4.47 5.35
CA THR A 170 7.65 -3.18 4.69
C THR A 170 6.62 -3.25 3.56
N SER A 171 6.25 -4.46 3.13
CA SER A 171 5.18 -4.68 2.14
C SER A 171 3.78 -4.58 2.72
N SER A 172 3.61 -4.67 4.05
CA SER A 172 2.29 -4.69 4.71
C SER A 172 2.19 -3.59 5.75
N ILE A 173 1.77 -2.43 5.29
CA ILE A 173 1.59 -1.23 6.11
C ILE A 173 0.19 -0.67 5.97
N VAL A 174 -0.34 -0.12 7.07
CA VAL A 174 -1.55 0.70 7.06
C VAL A 174 -1.13 2.16 7.11
N ILE A 175 -1.56 2.94 6.14
CA ILE A 175 -1.13 4.32 5.98
C ILE A 175 -2.29 5.22 5.52
N ASN A 176 -2.24 6.49 5.90
CA ASN A 176 -3.10 7.50 5.32
C ASN A 176 -2.88 7.61 3.80
N LYS A 177 -3.98 7.52 3.02
CA LYS A 177 -3.94 7.60 1.54
C LYS A 177 -3.31 8.90 1.07
N HIS A 178 -3.64 10.00 1.74
CA HIS A 178 -3.09 11.30 1.40
C HIS A 178 -1.57 11.31 1.52
N GLN A 179 -1.04 10.82 2.62
CA GLN A 179 0.39 10.74 2.82
C GLN A 179 1.08 9.86 1.77
N PHE A 180 0.48 8.69 1.46
CA PHE A 180 1.01 7.81 0.42
C PHE A 180 1.11 8.52 -0.93
N LEU A 181 0.03 9.17 -1.35
CA LEU A 181 -0.01 9.88 -2.63
C LEU A 181 0.94 11.10 -2.64
N ARG A 182 0.99 11.87 -1.54
CA ARG A 182 1.88 13.02 -1.39
C ARG A 182 3.37 12.65 -1.54
N LEU A 183 3.74 11.46 -1.07
CA LEU A 183 5.09 10.93 -1.23
C LEU A 183 5.36 10.36 -2.63
N GLY A 184 4.37 10.36 -3.52
CA GLY A 184 4.46 9.80 -4.87
C GLY A 184 4.32 8.28 -4.93
N GLY A 185 3.81 7.67 -3.86
CA GLY A 185 3.61 6.22 -3.80
C GLY A 185 4.90 5.41 -3.87
N ASN A 186 4.83 4.23 -4.47
CA ASN A 186 6.01 3.43 -4.77
C ASN A 186 6.76 4.02 -5.97
N ASP A 187 8.09 4.04 -5.91
CA ASP A 187 8.90 4.45 -7.06
C ASP A 187 8.84 3.36 -8.15
N GLU A 188 8.26 3.71 -9.30
CA GLU A 188 8.06 2.79 -10.43
C GLU A 188 9.35 2.46 -11.20
N ASN A 189 10.49 3.06 -10.83
CA ASN A 189 11.80 2.65 -11.34
C ASN A 189 12.27 1.32 -10.76
N PHE A 190 11.67 0.87 -9.64
CA PHE A 190 11.88 -0.48 -9.14
C PHE A 190 11.06 -1.47 -9.97
N ILE A 191 11.72 -2.22 -10.84
CA ILE A 191 11.10 -3.20 -11.72
C ILE A 191 11.42 -4.61 -11.24
N GLY A 192 10.41 -5.48 -11.16
CA GLY A 192 10.55 -6.85 -10.69
C GLY A 192 10.64 -6.91 -9.16
N HIS A 193 11.49 -7.78 -8.62
CA HIS A 193 11.53 -8.12 -7.21
C HIS A 193 12.43 -7.22 -6.37
N GLY A 194 11.85 -6.69 -5.29
CA GLY A 194 12.52 -6.23 -4.09
C GLY A 194 12.95 -4.77 -4.08
N TYR A 195 13.02 -4.26 -2.87
CA TYR A 195 13.46 -2.93 -2.46
C TYR A 195 12.50 -1.78 -2.75
N GLU A 196 11.44 -1.95 -3.54
CA GLU A 196 10.42 -0.92 -3.76
C GLU A 196 9.65 -0.57 -2.49
N ASP A 197 9.40 -1.60 -1.67
CA ASP A 197 8.76 -1.49 -0.37
C ASP A 197 9.67 -0.82 0.66
N PHE A 198 10.94 -1.19 0.70
CA PHE A 198 11.93 -0.54 1.58
C PHE A 198 12.13 0.93 1.24
N ASP A 199 12.17 1.28 -0.05
CA ASP A 199 12.27 2.67 -0.50
C ASP A 199 11.06 3.49 -0.05
N LEU A 200 9.85 2.98 -0.32
CA LEU A 200 8.62 3.61 0.14
C LEU A 200 8.63 3.79 1.66
N PHE A 201 8.95 2.73 2.40
CA PHE A 201 8.91 2.76 3.85
C PHE A 201 9.94 3.73 4.45
N ALA A 202 11.14 3.80 3.88
CA ALA A 202 12.14 4.79 4.29
C ALA A 202 11.63 6.23 4.10
N ARG A 203 10.93 6.52 2.99
CA ARG A 203 10.33 7.83 2.73
C ARG A 203 9.17 8.13 3.67
N ILE A 204 8.31 7.14 3.94
CA ILE A 204 7.21 7.26 4.89
C ILE A 204 7.76 7.56 6.29
N LEU A 205 8.74 6.80 6.77
CA LEU A 205 9.33 7.02 8.08
C LEU A 205 9.95 8.40 8.21
N LYS A 206 10.66 8.86 7.19
CA LYS A 206 11.20 10.22 7.21
C LYS A 206 10.12 11.29 7.30
N ALA A 207 8.96 11.07 6.68
CA ALA A 207 7.88 12.04 6.64
C ALA A 207 6.96 11.98 7.88
N CYS A 208 6.66 10.77 8.37
CA CYS A 208 5.65 10.55 9.39
C CYS A 208 6.21 10.46 10.82
N VAL A 209 7.49 10.15 10.96
CA VAL A 209 8.09 9.91 12.27
C VAL A 209 9.22 10.90 12.46
N SER A 210 9.18 11.62 13.58
CA SER A 210 10.26 12.53 13.99
C SER A 210 11.49 11.73 14.42
N PHE A 211 12.05 10.94 13.52
CA PHE A 211 13.35 10.31 13.73
C PHE A 211 14.45 11.32 13.44
N GLU A 212 14.83 12.08 14.43
CA GLU A 212 15.95 12.99 14.35
C GLU A 212 17.28 12.27 14.11
N LYS A 213 17.36 11.01 14.56
CA LYS A 213 18.56 10.18 14.44
C LYS A 213 18.29 8.91 13.65
N MET A 214 18.73 8.91 12.40
CA MET A 214 18.82 7.68 11.63
C MET A 214 19.96 6.78 12.15
N PRO A 215 19.87 5.44 11.97
CA PRO A 215 20.97 4.53 12.25
C PRO A 215 22.29 5.04 11.66
N THR A 216 23.38 4.94 12.42
CA THR A 216 24.69 5.46 12.02
C THR A 216 25.25 4.80 10.77
N ASN A 217 24.96 3.52 10.57
CA ASN A 217 25.40 2.74 9.42
C ASN A 217 24.24 2.29 8.56
N LEU A 218 23.72 3.20 7.72
CA LEU A 218 22.63 2.91 6.81
C LEU A 218 22.98 1.91 5.70
N SER A 219 24.27 1.79 5.34
CA SER A 219 24.73 0.88 4.29
C SER A 219 24.90 -0.56 4.76
N TYR A 220 24.77 -0.84 6.06
CA TYR A 220 24.87 -2.19 6.57
C TYR A 220 23.63 -2.99 6.19
N ASP A 221 23.78 -3.95 5.31
CA ASP A 221 22.71 -4.88 4.91
C ASP A 221 22.65 -6.07 5.89
N ALA A 222 21.96 -5.87 7.01
CA ALA A 222 21.62 -6.99 7.87
C ALA A 222 20.44 -7.74 7.29
N ARG A 223 20.69 -8.80 6.55
CA ARG A 223 19.64 -9.67 6.01
C ARG A 223 18.89 -10.45 7.10
N ASN A 224 19.47 -10.57 8.29
CA ASN A 224 18.83 -11.18 9.43
C ASN A 224 17.90 -10.19 10.12
N TRP A 225 16.63 -10.44 10.04
CA TRP A 225 15.53 -9.67 10.62
C TRP A 225 15.38 -9.93 12.13
N ASN A 226 16.49 -9.97 12.86
CA ASN A 226 16.46 -10.20 14.28
C ASN A 226 16.41 -8.87 15.02
N PHE A 227 15.51 -8.75 16.00
CA PHE A 227 15.42 -7.61 16.88
C PHE A 227 16.77 -7.25 17.54
N PHE A 228 17.58 -8.25 17.87
CA PHE A 228 18.91 -8.05 18.50
C PHE A 228 19.97 -7.50 17.53
N ASN A 229 19.72 -7.52 16.24
CA ASN A 229 20.66 -7.00 15.24
C ASN A 229 20.25 -5.59 14.78
N PHE A 230 20.24 -4.63 15.70
CA PHE A 230 19.97 -3.22 15.39
C PHE A 230 21.11 -2.60 14.55
N LYS A 231 21.26 -3.07 13.31
CA LYS A 231 22.27 -2.57 12.37
C LYS A 231 21.62 -2.16 11.05
N GLY A 232 22.02 -0.98 10.54
CA GLY A 232 21.57 -0.46 9.28
C GLY A 232 20.11 -0.02 9.28
N PHE A 233 19.56 0.14 8.08
CA PHE A 233 18.20 0.68 7.89
C PHE A 233 17.09 -0.23 8.46
N ARG A 234 17.32 -1.52 8.54
CA ARG A 234 16.34 -2.50 9.03
C ARG A 234 16.04 -2.35 10.52
N SER A 235 17.01 -1.94 11.30
CA SER A 235 16.78 -1.66 12.71
C SER A 235 15.79 -0.54 12.94
N TRP A 236 15.81 0.44 12.04
CA TRP A 236 14.88 1.55 12.05
C TRP A 236 13.43 1.11 11.79
N PHE A 237 13.25 0.14 10.89
CA PHE A 237 11.92 -0.38 10.54
C PHE A 237 11.37 -1.36 11.59
N SER A 238 12.25 -2.14 12.21
CA SER A 238 11.84 -3.24 13.09
C SER A 238 11.05 -2.77 14.32
N LEU A 239 11.43 -1.62 14.89
CA LEU A 239 10.75 -1.09 16.08
C LEU A 239 9.25 -0.86 15.87
N LEU A 240 8.85 -0.41 14.68
CA LEU A 240 7.45 -0.12 14.41
C LEU A 240 6.58 -1.37 14.26
N GLY A 241 7.16 -2.46 13.76
CA GLY A 241 6.43 -3.72 13.61
C GLY A 241 6.08 -4.38 14.94
N TYR A 242 6.88 -4.16 15.98
CA TYR A 242 6.58 -4.69 17.31
C TYR A 242 5.34 -4.07 17.96
N GLU A 243 4.96 -2.86 17.58
CA GLU A 243 3.73 -2.24 18.10
C GLU A 243 2.50 -3.13 17.84
N ALA A 244 2.32 -3.60 16.61
CA ALA A 244 1.18 -4.45 16.25
C ALA A 244 1.20 -5.81 16.99
N CYS A 245 2.39 -6.34 17.30
CA CYS A 245 2.53 -7.60 18.06
C CYS A 245 1.89 -7.52 19.45
N PHE A 246 1.96 -6.36 20.12
CA PHE A 246 1.33 -6.18 21.43
C PHE A 246 -0.20 -6.29 21.41
N TYR A 247 -0.80 -6.12 20.23
CA TYR A 247 -2.23 -6.30 20.03
C TYR A 247 -2.58 -7.69 19.48
N GLY A 248 -1.59 -8.59 19.36
CA GLY A 248 -1.76 -9.92 18.78
C GLY A 248 -2.07 -9.90 17.29
N ILE A 249 -1.65 -8.86 16.57
CA ILE A 249 -1.88 -8.71 15.13
C ILE A 249 -0.67 -9.24 14.38
N TYR A 250 -0.90 -10.25 13.55
CA TYR A 250 0.12 -10.86 12.70
C TYR A 250 -0.43 -11.10 11.30
N ILE A 251 0.46 -11.08 10.32
CA ILE A 251 0.22 -11.55 8.96
C ILE A 251 0.95 -12.86 8.77
N TYR A 252 0.33 -13.84 8.15
CA TYR A 252 0.92 -15.14 7.84
C TYR A 252 1.27 -15.19 6.35
N HIS A 253 2.55 -15.37 6.07
CA HIS A 253 3.04 -15.52 4.70
C HIS A 253 3.19 -17.00 4.38
N PHE A 254 2.30 -17.50 3.53
CA PHE A 254 2.34 -18.89 3.10
C PHE A 254 3.58 -19.18 2.25
N TYR A 255 4.14 -20.35 2.45
CA TYR A 255 5.29 -20.80 1.67
C TYR A 255 4.95 -20.85 0.17
N HIS A 256 5.88 -20.42 -0.63
CA HIS A 256 5.85 -20.57 -2.08
C HIS A 256 7.27 -20.75 -2.64
N ILE A 257 7.34 -21.31 -3.86
CA ILE A 257 8.58 -21.34 -4.64
C ILE A 257 8.90 -19.92 -5.15
N GLU A 258 10.17 -19.64 -5.34
CA GLU A 258 10.66 -18.34 -5.84
C GLU A 258 11.32 -18.49 -7.24
N PRO A 259 10.59 -18.93 -8.27
CA PRO A 259 11.16 -19.05 -9.60
C PRO A 259 11.37 -17.68 -10.22
N ASN A 260 12.36 -17.58 -11.10
CA ASN A 260 12.59 -16.38 -11.91
C ASN A 260 11.55 -16.24 -13.03
N GLN A 261 10.31 -15.91 -12.66
CA GLN A 261 9.24 -15.73 -13.62
C GLN A 261 9.36 -14.40 -14.37
N ASN A 262 9.19 -14.42 -15.69
CA ASN A 262 9.15 -13.19 -16.50
C ASN A 262 10.27 -12.20 -16.14
N ALA A 263 11.47 -12.69 -15.87
CA ALA A 263 12.61 -11.89 -15.44
C ALA A 263 12.40 -11.13 -14.10
N TYR A 264 11.43 -11.53 -13.29
CA TYR A 264 11.07 -10.86 -12.02
C TYR A 264 12.25 -10.72 -11.06
N MET A 265 13.13 -11.73 -10.98
CA MET A 265 14.30 -11.72 -10.10
C MET A 265 15.54 -11.05 -10.72
N GLN A 266 15.55 -10.78 -12.03
CA GLN A 266 16.74 -10.30 -12.74
C GLN A 266 17.20 -8.91 -12.29
N ASN A 267 16.28 -8.07 -11.82
CA ASN A 267 16.58 -6.70 -11.43
C ASN A 267 16.90 -6.54 -9.94
N LYS A 268 16.93 -7.63 -9.16
CA LYS A 268 17.11 -7.56 -7.70
C LYS A 268 18.35 -6.79 -7.28
N ASP A 269 19.49 -7.02 -7.95
CA ASP A 269 20.75 -6.33 -7.64
C ASP A 269 20.71 -4.85 -8.08
N LYS A 270 20.06 -4.53 -9.20
CA LYS A 270 19.85 -3.14 -9.63
C LYS A 270 18.96 -2.39 -8.66
N ASN A 271 17.86 -3.02 -8.22
CA ASN A 271 16.95 -2.47 -7.23
C ASN A 271 17.67 -2.22 -5.89
N HIS A 272 18.52 -3.14 -5.47
CA HIS A 272 19.36 -2.98 -4.29
C HIS A 272 20.26 -1.74 -4.38
N GLN A 273 20.98 -1.58 -5.50
CA GLN A 273 21.83 -0.42 -5.74
C GLN A 273 21.04 0.88 -5.78
N LEU A 274 19.88 0.88 -6.44
CA LEU A 274 18.98 2.03 -6.51
C LEU A 274 18.50 2.44 -5.11
N PHE A 275 18.03 1.48 -4.31
CA PHE A 275 17.60 1.71 -2.94
C PHE A 275 18.69 2.35 -2.08
N TYR A 276 19.91 1.80 -2.09
CA TYR A 276 21.00 2.36 -1.32
C TYR A 276 21.44 3.75 -1.79
N LYS A 277 21.33 4.03 -3.08
CA LYS A 277 21.52 5.39 -3.62
C LYS A 277 20.49 6.36 -3.05
N HIS A 278 19.21 5.97 -3.02
CA HIS A 278 18.13 6.77 -2.43
C HIS A 278 18.34 6.95 -0.92
N LEU A 279 18.65 5.88 -0.22
CA LEU A 279 18.86 5.90 1.23
C LEU A 279 20.01 6.83 1.66
N LYS A 280 21.13 6.85 0.92
CA LYS A 280 22.24 7.79 1.16
C LYS A 280 21.84 9.25 1.00
N ASN A 281 20.90 9.52 0.10
CA ASN A 281 20.44 10.87 -0.18
C ASN A 281 19.25 11.31 0.70
N ILE A 282 18.59 10.37 1.37
CA ILE A 282 17.36 10.63 2.13
C ILE A 282 17.55 11.64 3.27
N LYS A 283 18.77 11.78 3.80
CA LYS A 283 19.11 12.78 4.83
C LYS A 283 19.26 14.20 4.28
N LYS A 284 19.61 14.34 3.00
CA LYS A 284 20.05 15.61 2.39
C LYS A 284 18.94 16.33 1.63
N HIS A 285 17.91 15.61 1.23
CA HIS A 285 16.87 16.17 0.35
C HIS A 285 15.52 16.24 1.07
N ASP A 286 14.82 17.32 0.86
CA ASP A 286 13.39 17.38 1.13
C ASP A 286 12.70 16.30 0.34
N LEU A 287 11.75 15.62 0.99
CA LEU A 287 10.95 14.60 0.33
C LEU A 287 10.07 15.29 -0.70
N LYS A 288 10.46 15.15 -1.94
CA LYS A 288 9.62 15.58 -3.06
C LYS A 288 8.79 14.41 -3.53
N PRO A 289 7.54 14.61 -3.92
CA PRO A 289 6.75 13.58 -4.59
C PRO A 289 7.55 13.03 -5.79
N LEU A 290 7.65 11.71 -5.89
CA LEU A 290 8.40 11.06 -6.98
C LEU A 290 7.70 11.27 -8.32
N GLN A 291 6.37 11.29 -8.30
CA GLN A 291 5.51 11.49 -9.46
C GLN A 291 4.24 12.21 -9.04
N VAL A 292 3.69 12.98 -9.97
CA VAL A 292 2.30 13.39 -9.89
C VAL A 292 1.46 12.18 -10.29
N PHE A 293 0.69 11.64 -9.36
CA PHE A 293 -0.32 10.65 -9.68
C PHE A 293 -1.33 11.27 -10.62
N LYS A 294 -1.23 10.95 -11.89
CA LYS A 294 -2.30 11.27 -12.84
C LYS A 294 -3.36 10.19 -12.66
N ALA A 295 -4.37 10.45 -11.84
CA ALA A 295 -5.58 9.67 -11.89
C ALA A 295 -6.13 9.77 -13.32
N LYS A 296 -6.07 8.67 -14.08
CA LYS A 296 -6.54 8.64 -15.47
C LYS A 296 -8.01 9.04 -15.49
N GLY A 297 -8.32 10.13 -16.14
CA GLY A 297 -9.67 10.60 -16.38
C GLY A 297 -10.26 11.50 -15.30
N GLU A 298 -9.55 11.81 -14.21
CA GLU A 298 -10.02 12.81 -13.26
C GLU A 298 -9.51 14.20 -13.64
N LYS A 299 -10.43 15.14 -13.70
CA LYS A 299 -10.17 16.55 -13.88
C LYS A 299 -10.80 17.31 -12.72
N VAL A 300 -10.00 18.08 -12.00
CA VAL A 300 -10.41 18.70 -10.75
C VAL A 300 -10.35 20.20 -10.83
N LEU A 301 -11.39 20.83 -10.33
CA LEU A 301 -11.43 22.26 -10.12
C LEU A 301 -11.01 22.59 -8.70
N MET A 302 -9.97 23.40 -8.57
CA MET A 302 -9.57 24.01 -7.31
C MET A 302 -10.09 25.44 -7.29
N LEU A 303 -11.05 25.73 -6.39
CA LEU A 303 -11.56 27.06 -6.13
C LEU A 303 -10.82 27.67 -4.94
N PHE A 304 -10.30 28.87 -5.13
CA PHE A 304 -9.58 29.63 -4.12
C PHE A 304 -10.06 31.08 -4.08
N LYS A 305 -9.84 31.74 -2.96
CA LYS A 305 -10.17 33.16 -2.75
C LYS A 305 -8.97 34.06 -2.87
N ASP A 306 -7.85 33.65 -2.30
CA ASP A 306 -6.60 34.39 -2.28
C ASP A 306 -5.53 33.74 -3.18
N GLN A 307 -4.74 34.57 -3.89
CA GLN A 307 -3.74 34.10 -4.84
C GLN A 307 -2.47 33.51 -4.21
N ASN A 308 -2.31 33.59 -2.89
CA ASN A 308 -1.08 33.18 -2.19
C ASN A 308 -1.08 31.76 -1.64
N TYR A 309 -2.09 30.96 -1.93
CA TYR A 309 -2.18 29.60 -1.43
C TYR A 309 -1.33 28.64 -2.27
N ASP A 310 -0.40 27.92 -1.65
CA ASP A 310 0.41 26.91 -2.32
C ASP A 310 -0.30 25.56 -2.34
N PHE A 311 -1.01 25.27 -3.44
CA PHE A 311 -1.76 24.04 -3.64
C PHE A 311 -0.91 22.84 -4.07
N LYS A 312 0.41 22.92 -4.01
CA LYS A 312 1.30 21.82 -4.45
C LYS A 312 1.00 20.50 -3.77
N ASP A 313 0.57 20.54 -2.52
CA ASP A 313 0.22 19.34 -1.77
C ASP A 313 -1.06 18.64 -2.28
N ILE A 314 -1.92 19.36 -2.97
CA ILE A 314 -3.18 18.83 -3.52
C ILE A 314 -2.99 18.28 -4.94
N SER A 315 -2.00 18.78 -5.67
CA SER A 315 -1.69 18.35 -7.04
C SER A 315 -1.37 16.85 -7.16
N VAL A 316 -1.06 16.20 -6.05
CA VAL A 316 -0.77 14.77 -5.98
C VAL A 316 -2.03 13.91 -6.11
N TYR A 317 -3.24 14.48 -5.88
CA TYR A 317 -4.49 13.70 -5.83
C TYR A 317 -5.18 13.50 -7.16
N VAL A 318 -4.81 14.27 -8.16
CA VAL A 318 -5.71 14.51 -9.29
C VAL A 318 -4.93 14.62 -10.59
N GLY A 319 -5.52 14.05 -11.65
CA GLY A 319 -4.92 14.00 -12.96
C GLY A 319 -4.61 15.38 -13.51
N GLU A 320 -5.64 16.19 -13.73
CA GLU A 320 -5.53 17.57 -14.21
C GLU A 320 -6.19 18.50 -13.21
N ILE A 321 -5.49 19.54 -12.79
CA ILE A 321 -6.05 20.56 -11.90
C ILE A 321 -6.24 21.85 -12.67
N ILE A 322 -7.46 22.35 -12.65
CA ILE A 322 -7.79 23.69 -13.09
C ILE A 322 -7.93 24.56 -11.84
N TYR A 323 -7.18 25.63 -11.82
CA TYR A 323 -7.25 26.61 -10.73
C TYR A 323 -8.12 27.80 -11.18
N LYS A 324 -9.12 28.12 -10.34
CA LYS A 324 -10.00 29.27 -10.56
C LYS A 324 -10.23 30.02 -9.26
N ASN A 325 -10.21 31.34 -9.36
CA ASN A 325 -10.68 32.16 -8.24
C ASN A 325 -12.20 32.02 -8.18
N ILE A 326 -12.76 31.88 -6.97
CA ILE A 326 -14.21 31.78 -6.80
C ILE A 326 -14.93 33.03 -7.33
N SER A 327 -14.28 34.18 -7.31
CA SER A 327 -14.81 35.43 -7.84
C SER A 327 -15.09 35.39 -9.34
N ASP A 328 -14.47 34.46 -10.09
CA ASP A 328 -14.72 34.28 -11.53
C ASP A 328 -16.17 33.84 -11.80
N PHE A 329 -16.83 33.32 -10.79
CA PHE A 329 -18.23 32.86 -10.86
C PHE A 329 -19.22 33.82 -10.17
N PHE A 330 -18.80 35.05 -9.83
CA PHE A 330 -19.66 36.05 -9.23
C PHE A 330 -20.09 37.09 -10.23
N ILE A 331 -21.36 37.48 -10.17
CA ILE A 331 -21.89 38.67 -10.85
C ILE A 331 -22.54 39.56 -9.79
N ALA A 332 -22.18 40.84 -9.76
CA ALA A 332 -22.69 41.81 -8.78
C ALA A 332 -22.55 41.34 -7.31
N LYS A 333 -21.44 40.69 -6.98
CA LYS A 333 -21.12 40.10 -5.68
C LYS A 333 -21.94 38.87 -5.27
N GLU A 334 -22.70 38.31 -6.21
CA GLU A 334 -23.45 37.06 -5.96
C GLU A 334 -22.89 35.91 -6.77
N LEU A 335 -22.73 34.74 -6.15
CA LEU A 335 -22.33 33.51 -6.84
C LEU A 335 -23.40 33.08 -7.82
N LYS A 336 -23.06 32.94 -9.08
CA LYS A 336 -23.92 32.44 -10.15
C LYS A 336 -23.64 30.95 -10.37
N TYR A 337 -24.47 30.13 -9.78
CA TYR A 337 -24.33 28.67 -9.85
C TYR A 337 -24.38 28.15 -11.30
N GLU A 338 -25.13 28.80 -12.17
CA GLU A 338 -25.23 28.45 -13.59
C GLU A 338 -23.88 28.56 -14.29
N LEU A 339 -23.13 29.64 -14.04
CA LEU A 339 -21.78 29.80 -14.60
C LEU A 339 -20.81 28.73 -14.10
N LEU A 340 -20.91 28.38 -12.83
CA LEU A 340 -20.08 27.31 -12.26
C LEU A 340 -20.45 25.97 -12.84
N LEU A 341 -21.74 25.64 -12.96
CA LEU A 341 -22.21 24.38 -13.54
C LEU A 341 -21.84 24.24 -15.01
N ASP A 342 -22.00 25.30 -15.80
CA ASP A 342 -21.60 25.33 -17.20
C ASP A 342 -20.10 25.08 -17.35
N PHE A 343 -19.30 25.73 -16.53
CA PHE A 343 -17.84 25.52 -16.50
C PHE A 343 -17.49 24.07 -16.13
N LEU A 344 -18.12 23.49 -15.10
CA LEU A 344 -17.89 22.11 -14.68
C LEU A 344 -18.21 21.11 -15.81
N GLN A 345 -19.30 21.33 -16.53
CA GLN A 345 -19.72 20.48 -17.64
C GLN A 345 -18.80 20.62 -18.86
N GLN A 346 -18.47 21.85 -19.27
CA GLN A 346 -17.58 22.13 -20.40
C GLN A 346 -16.20 21.53 -20.19
N GLU A 347 -15.65 21.71 -19.00
CA GLU A 347 -14.32 21.21 -18.65
C GLU A 347 -14.31 19.75 -18.18
N LYS A 348 -15.48 19.10 -18.09
CA LYS A 348 -15.65 17.72 -17.61
C LYS A 348 -15.02 17.51 -16.22
N ILE A 349 -15.27 18.45 -15.32
CA ILE A 349 -14.75 18.39 -13.95
C ILE A 349 -15.43 17.26 -13.19
N THR A 350 -14.64 16.43 -12.54
CA THR A 350 -15.12 15.28 -11.75
C THR A 350 -15.14 15.55 -10.25
N LYS A 351 -14.34 16.49 -9.79
CA LYS A 351 -14.24 16.87 -8.36
C LYS A 351 -13.99 18.36 -8.20
N ILE A 352 -14.48 18.92 -7.10
CA ILE A 352 -14.21 20.31 -6.72
C ILE A 352 -13.54 20.29 -5.35
N PHE A 353 -12.44 21.01 -5.22
CA PHE A 353 -11.83 21.35 -3.94
C PHE A 353 -12.05 22.82 -3.65
N LEU A 354 -12.45 23.10 -2.43
CA LEU A 354 -12.67 24.46 -1.93
C LEU A 354 -11.57 24.79 -0.93
N ASP A 355 -10.99 25.98 -1.07
CA ASP A 355 -10.18 26.55 0.00
C ASP A 355 -11.07 26.81 1.21
N ALA A 356 -10.59 26.45 2.41
CA ALA A 356 -11.33 26.63 3.66
C ALA A 356 -11.61 28.11 4.01
N SER A 357 -10.98 29.04 3.31
CA SER A 357 -11.25 30.49 3.44
C SER A 357 -12.47 30.96 2.64
N ILE A 358 -13.03 30.11 1.78
CA ILE A 358 -14.26 30.37 1.02
C ILE A 358 -15.47 30.05 1.87
#